data_77a35e8699a5d258b5381a6cb2a06ad2
#
_entry.id   77a35e8699a5d258b5381a6cb2a06ad2
#
_cell.length_a   1.000
_cell.length_b   1.000
_cell.length_c   1.000
_cell.angle_alpha   90.00
_cell.angle_beta   90.00
_cell.angle_gamma   90.00
#
_symmetry.space_group_name_H-M   'P 1'
#
loop_
_entity.id
_entity.type
_entity.pdbx_description
1 polymer ?
#
loop_
_entity_poly.entity_id
_entity_poly.type
_entity_poly.pdbx_seq_one_letter_code
_entity_poly.pdbx_strand_id
1 'polypeptide(L)'
;MRNFDYLKQLGLDELHRLCAVAEENQVSNPDLCAIHARKALEYMVVAIYSMKHIEIKEKTSLFQLVDGEPFKNFINDEKVMMAVHYVRKVGNIGAHIGKVKKSESFFCLLNIYNIVAAILIKLKIVETVTPFNNELVPKAPQETFLVPAKVSETNQIENIADKEAIKSKDPVTTIKSDISEAETRRLYIDLMLREAKW
;
A
#
# COMPACT_ATOMS: atom_id res chain seq x y z
N MET A 1 0.59 -18.62 -4.76
CA MET A 1 -0.29 -17.73 -5.52
C MET A 1 -0.42 -16.44 -4.73
N ARG A 2 -0.28 -15.26 -5.34
CA ARG A 2 -0.37 -13.95 -4.70
C ARG A 2 -1.63 -13.23 -5.16
N ASN A 3 -2.00 -12.14 -4.48
CA ASN A 3 -3.22 -11.41 -4.80
C ASN A 3 -3.26 -10.89 -6.24
N PHE A 4 -2.12 -10.51 -6.82
CA PHE A 4 -2.04 -9.93 -8.16
C PHE A 4 -1.65 -10.91 -9.27
N ASP A 5 -1.48 -12.21 -8.99
CA ASP A 5 -1.03 -13.20 -10.00
C ASP A 5 -1.99 -13.32 -11.18
N TYR A 6 -3.27 -13.02 -10.98
CA TYR A 6 -4.27 -13.02 -12.06
C TYR A 6 -3.94 -12.00 -13.17
N LEU A 7 -3.26 -10.91 -12.86
CA LEU A 7 -2.85 -9.91 -13.85
C LEU A 7 -1.88 -10.49 -14.89
N LYS A 8 -1.00 -11.38 -14.45
CA LYS A 8 -0.08 -12.09 -15.35
C LYS A 8 -0.83 -13.01 -16.30
N GLN A 9 -1.88 -13.68 -15.82
CA GLN A 9 -2.71 -14.54 -16.67
C GLN A 9 -3.50 -13.74 -17.72
N LEU A 10 -3.75 -12.46 -17.45
CA LEU A 10 -4.39 -11.52 -18.38
C LEU A 10 -3.40 -10.86 -19.36
N GLY A 11 -2.12 -11.18 -19.29
CA GLY A 11 -1.07 -10.55 -20.11
C GLY A 11 -0.74 -9.10 -19.71
N LEU A 12 -1.09 -8.69 -18.48
CA LEU A 12 -0.83 -7.36 -17.94
C LEU A 12 0.47 -7.36 -17.12
N ASP A 13 1.58 -7.76 -17.77
CA ASP A 13 2.85 -8.06 -17.12
C ASP A 13 3.44 -6.87 -16.36
N GLU A 14 3.39 -5.66 -16.92
CA GLU A 14 3.95 -4.47 -16.27
C GLU A 14 3.09 -4.07 -15.06
N LEU A 15 1.77 -4.10 -15.17
CA LEU A 15 0.89 -3.84 -14.04
C LEU A 15 1.08 -4.89 -12.95
N HIS A 16 1.19 -6.18 -13.34
CA HIS A 16 1.52 -7.26 -12.41
C HIS A 16 2.84 -6.98 -11.68
N ARG A 17 3.91 -6.62 -12.40
CA ARG A 17 5.22 -6.33 -11.83
C ARG A 17 5.15 -5.22 -10.78
N LEU A 18 4.47 -4.12 -11.07
CA LEU A 18 4.31 -2.99 -10.15
C LEU A 18 3.54 -3.40 -8.90
N CYS A 19 2.42 -4.11 -9.06
CA CYS A 19 1.58 -4.56 -7.95
C CYS A 19 2.27 -5.64 -7.11
N ALA A 20 3.01 -6.57 -7.73
CA ALA A 20 3.75 -7.62 -7.03
C ALA A 20 4.86 -7.04 -6.15
N VAL A 21 5.60 -6.03 -6.64
CA VAL A 21 6.62 -5.34 -5.83
C VAL A 21 5.97 -4.59 -4.66
N ALA A 22 4.80 -3.97 -4.86
CA ALA A 22 4.07 -3.35 -3.76
C ALA A 22 3.68 -4.38 -2.70
N GLU A 23 3.12 -5.52 -3.10
CA GLU A 23 2.71 -6.60 -2.21
C GLU A 23 3.90 -7.20 -1.43
N GLU A 24 5.02 -7.46 -2.11
CA GLU A 24 6.23 -7.99 -1.49
C GLU A 24 6.80 -7.11 -0.38
N ASN A 25 6.64 -5.80 -0.52
CA ASN A 25 7.27 -4.82 0.35
C ASN A 25 6.34 -4.23 1.41
N GLN A 26 5.10 -4.69 1.49
CA GLN A 26 4.10 -4.11 2.38
C GLN A 26 4.54 -4.08 3.86
N VAL A 27 5.17 -5.16 4.34
CA VAL A 27 5.61 -5.29 5.73
C VAL A 27 7.07 -4.88 5.90
N SER A 28 7.94 -5.27 4.96
CA SER A 28 9.39 -5.08 5.05
C SER A 28 9.85 -3.66 4.68
N ASN A 29 9.18 -3.04 3.72
CA ASN A 29 9.50 -1.69 3.24
C ASN A 29 8.21 -0.93 2.85
N PRO A 30 7.49 -0.34 3.84
CA PRO A 30 6.24 0.36 3.61
C PRO A 30 6.33 1.51 2.59
N ASP A 31 7.46 2.22 2.54
CA ASP A 31 7.68 3.29 1.57
C ASP A 31 7.71 2.74 0.14
N LEU A 32 8.44 1.66 -0.08
CA LEU A 32 8.54 1.02 -1.39
C LEU A 32 7.19 0.43 -1.85
N CYS A 33 6.42 -0.14 -0.93
CA CYS A 33 5.05 -0.58 -1.20
C CYS A 33 4.21 0.58 -1.73
N ALA A 34 4.18 1.70 -1.02
CA ALA A 34 3.40 2.88 -1.38
C ALA A 34 3.83 3.50 -2.72
N ILE A 35 5.14 3.57 -2.98
CA ILE A 35 5.70 4.05 -4.24
C ILE A 35 5.22 3.19 -5.41
N HIS A 36 5.28 1.86 -5.27
CA HIS A 36 4.91 0.96 -6.36
C HIS A 36 3.40 0.88 -6.56
N ALA A 37 2.60 0.96 -5.50
CA ALA A 37 1.15 1.12 -5.61
C ALA A 37 0.78 2.40 -6.38
N ARG A 38 1.46 3.53 -6.10
CA ARG A 38 1.27 4.79 -6.85
C ARG A 38 1.69 4.65 -8.31
N LYS A 39 2.81 3.97 -8.61
CA LYS A 39 3.24 3.71 -9.99
C LYS A 39 2.24 2.84 -10.75
N ALA A 40 1.66 1.83 -10.09
CA ALA A 40 0.60 1.01 -10.68
C ALA A 40 -0.65 1.86 -10.99
N LEU A 41 -1.05 2.75 -10.10
CA LEU A 41 -2.12 3.70 -10.34
C LEU A 41 -1.80 4.61 -11.54
N GLU A 42 -0.61 5.19 -11.60
CA GLU A 42 -0.18 6.07 -12.70
C GLU A 42 -0.22 5.33 -14.03
N TYR A 43 0.29 4.09 -14.08
CA TYR A 43 0.23 3.23 -15.26
C TYR A 43 -1.22 3.06 -15.77
N MET A 44 -2.17 2.77 -14.87
CA MET A 44 -3.57 2.58 -15.25
C MET A 44 -4.24 3.89 -15.70
N VAL A 45 -3.93 4.99 -15.04
CA VAL A 45 -4.45 6.32 -15.42
C VAL A 45 -3.98 6.66 -16.84
N VAL A 46 -2.69 6.53 -17.13
CA VAL A 46 -2.12 6.78 -18.46
C VAL A 46 -2.77 5.87 -19.50
N ALA A 47 -2.97 4.59 -19.20
CA ALA A 47 -3.63 3.65 -20.11
C ALA A 47 -5.07 4.08 -20.42
N ILE A 48 -5.83 4.60 -19.44
CA ILE A 48 -7.20 5.11 -19.67
C ILE A 48 -7.20 6.33 -20.59
N TYR A 49 -6.26 7.27 -20.39
CA TYR A 49 -6.11 8.43 -21.28
C TYR A 49 -5.75 8.00 -22.71
N SER A 50 -4.82 7.06 -22.85
CA SER A 50 -4.42 6.50 -24.15
C SER A 50 -5.61 5.82 -24.87
N MET A 51 -6.38 4.99 -24.17
CA MET A 51 -7.58 4.35 -24.72
C MET A 51 -8.66 5.36 -25.17
N LYS A 52 -8.69 6.53 -24.55
CA LYS A 52 -9.60 7.63 -24.95
C LYS A 52 -9.01 8.52 -26.03
N HIS A 53 -7.82 8.22 -26.53
CA HIS A 53 -7.07 9.04 -27.50
C HIS A 53 -6.85 10.49 -27.03
N ILE A 54 -6.66 10.66 -25.70
CA ILE A 54 -6.40 11.97 -25.10
C ILE A 54 -4.90 12.10 -24.86
N GLU A 55 -4.30 13.09 -25.50
CA GLU A 55 -2.88 13.39 -25.31
C GLU A 55 -2.62 13.98 -23.92
N ILE A 56 -1.62 13.41 -23.25
CA ILE A 56 -1.15 13.92 -21.96
C ILE A 56 -0.03 14.91 -22.23
N LYS A 57 -0.22 16.17 -21.83
CA LYS A 57 0.81 17.21 -21.97
C LYS A 57 2.02 16.89 -21.09
N GLU A 58 3.21 17.25 -21.58
CA GLU A 58 4.43 17.16 -20.77
C GLU A 58 4.25 17.83 -19.41
N LYS A 59 4.83 17.23 -18.37
CA LYS A 59 4.78 17.72 -16.98
C LYS A 59 3.39 17.70 -16.31
N THR A 60 2.39 17.05 -16.91
CA THR A 60 1.10 16.84 -16.23
C THR A 60 1.30 15.92 -15.04
N SER A 61 0.94 16.37 -13.84
CA SER A 61 1.06 15.58 -12.62
C SER A 61 -0.01 14.49 -12.53
N LEU A 62 0.27 13.40 -11.78
CA LEU A 62 -0.74 12.37 -11.50
C LEU A 62 -2.00 12.97 -10.85
N PHE A 63 -1.87 14.00 -10.02
CA PHE A 63 -3.02 14.71 -9.45
C PHE A 63 -3.93 15.31 -10.53
N GLN A 64 -3.35 16.02 -11.49
CA GLN A 64 -4.11 16.60 -12.59
C GLN A 64 -4.79 15.56 -13.47
N LEU A 65 -4.13 14.40 -13.68
CA LEU A 65 -4.70 13.30 -14.45
C LEU A 65 -5.89 12.66 -13.73
N VAL A 66 -5.75 12.33 -12.44
CA VAL A 66 -6.85 11.71 -11.69
C VAL A 66 -7.99 12.66 -11.38
N ASP A 67 -7.71 13.97 -11.29
CA ASP A 67 -8.72 15.00 -11.06
C ASP A 67 -9.37 15.49 -12.37
N GLY A 68 -8.81 15.12 -13.50
CA GLY A 68 -9.31 15.47 -14.82
C GLY A 68 -10.61 14.74 -15.17
N GLU A 69 -11.49 15.44 -15.90
CA GLU A 69 -12.78 14.92 -16.36
C GLU A 69 -12.69 13.54 -17.07
N PRO A 70 -11.68 13.27 -17.93
CA PRO A 70 -11.60 11.98 -18.61
C PRO A 70 -11.52 10.80 -17.67
N PHE A 71 -10.76 10.92 -16.56
CA PHE A 71 -10.58 9.88 -15.58
C PHE A 71 -11.78 9.82 -14.61
N LYS A 72 -12.23 10.98 -14.08
CA LYS A 72 -13.41 11.06 -13.20
C LYS A 72 -14.65 10.44 -13.85
N ASN A 73 -14.95 10.83 -15.08
CA ASN A 73 -16.10 10.29 -15.81
C ASN A 73 -15.93 8.81 -16.15
N PHE A 74 -14.69 8.34 -16.35
CA PHE A 74 -14.42 6.92 -16.52
C PHE A 74 -14.68 6.16 -15.21
N ILE A 75 -14.15 6.61 -14.09
CA ILE A 75 -14.34 5.94 -12.79
C ILE A 75 -15.80 6.04 -12.35
N ASN A 76 -16.40 7.23 -12.33
CA ASN A 76 -17.79 7.51 -11.95
C ASN A 76 -18.24 6.75 -10.68
N ASP A 77 -17.37 6.69 -9.69
CA ASP A 77 -17.59 6.04 -8.39
C ASP A 77 -16.76 6.79 -7.34
N GLU A 78 -17.44 7.40 -6.38
CA GLU A 78 -16.82 8.22 -5.34
C GLU A 78 -15.89 7.41 -4.44
N LYS A 79 -16.27 6.17 -4.09
CA LYS A 79 -15.43 5.30 -3.23
C LYS A 79 -14.13 4.93 -3.92
N VAL A 80 -14.20 4.59 -5.21
CA VAL A 80 -13.00 4.31 -6.02
C VAL A 80 -12.15 5.56 -6.14
N MET A 81 -12.74 6.75 -6.34
CA MET A 81 -11.99 8.02 -6.40
C MET A 81 -11.31 8.34 -5.07
N MET A 82 -11.96 8.09 -3.94
CA MET A 82 -11.32 8.22 -2.61
C MET A 82 -10.10 7.30 -2.50
N ALA A 83 -10.22 6.03 -2.90
CA ALA A 83 -9.11 5.08 -2.92
C ALA A 83 -7.95 5.56 -3.82
N VAL A 84 -8.25 6.10 -5.00
CA VAL A 84 -7.28 6.69 -5.93
C VAL A 84 -6.49 7.81 -5.27
N HIS A 85 -7.18 8.77 -4.63
CA HIS A 85 -6.52 9.86 -3.93
C HIS A 85 -5.69 9.38 -2.74
N TYR A 86 -6.15 8.35 -2.02
CA TYR A 86 -5.38 7.75 -0.94
C TYR A 86 -4.04 7.18 -1.45
N VAL A 87 -4.09 6.30 -2.46
CA VAL A 87 -2.89 5.70 -3.06
C VAL A 87 -1.91 6.78 -3.56
N ARG A 88 -2.42 7.80 -4.25
CA ARG A 88 -1.61 8.92 -4.73
C ARG A 88 -0.89 9.63 -3.57
N LYS A 89 -1.63 9.97 -2.48
CA LYS A 89 -1.09 10.72 -1.34
C LYS A 89 -0.06 9.90 -0.56
N VAL A 90 -0.36 8.66 -0.22
CA VAL A 90 0.56 7.76 0.51
C VAL A 90 1.81 7.50 -0.33
N GLY A 91 1.66 7.28 -1.64
CA GLY A 91 2.78 7.10 -2.55
C GLY A 91 3.68 8.34 -2.65
N ASN A 92 3.12 9.55 -2.57
CA ASN A 92 3.91 10.80 -2.48
C ASN A 92 4.72 10.87 -1.17
N ILE A 93 4.12 10.47 -0.03
CA ILE A 93 4.82 10.42 1.24
C ILE A 93 6.01 9.46 1.14
N GLY A 94 5.80 8.25 0.61
CA GLY A 94 6.88 7.28 0.42
C GLY A 94 8.02 7.79 -0.46
N ALA A 95 7.67 8.52 -1.54
CA ALA A 95 8.65 9.01 -2.50
C ALA A 95 9.48 10.21 -2.00
N HIS A 96 8.90 11.08 -1.17
CA HIS A 96 9.51 12.36 -0.81
C HIS A 96 9.89 12.47 0.67
N ILE A 97 9.12 11.84 1.57
CA ILE A 97 9.29 11.96 3.02
C ILE A 97 9.89 10.68 3.59
N GLY A 98 9.56 9.50 3.00
CA GLY A 98 10.08 8.21 3.41
C GLY A 98 9.72 7.83 4.84
N LYS A 99 8.42 7.94 5.21
CA LYS A 99 7.93 7.60 6.55
C LYS A 99 6.50 7.05 6.51
N VAL A 100 6.24 6.14 5.60
CA VAL A 100 4.94 5.47 5.53
C VAL A 100 4.85 4.42 6.64
N LYS A 101 3.76 4.46 7.42
CA LYS A 101 3.51 3.46 8.45
C LYS A 101 3.07 2.13 7.80
N LYS A 102 3.30 1.00 8.49
CA LYS A 102 2.86 -0.33 8.03
C LYS A 102 1.35 -0.40 7.77
N SER A 103 0.55 0.24 8.61
CA SER A 103 -0.90 0.35 8.40
C SER A 103 -1.24 1.14 7.14
N GLU A 104 -0.59 2.27 6.89
CA GLU A 104 -0.82 3.09 5.69
C GLU A 104 -0.43 2.35 4.41
N SER A 105 0.69 1.61 4.43
CA SER A 105 1.10 0.79 3.28
C SER A 105 0.14 -0.38 3.04
N PHE A 106 -0.40 -0.98 4.09
CA PHE A 106 -1.42 -2.01 3.96
C PHE A 106 -2.68 -1.49 3.28
N PHE A 107 -3.19 -0.32 3.73
CA PHE A 107 -4.34 0.31 3.08
C PHE A 107 -4.02 0.76 1.66
N CYS A 108 -2.79 1.20 1.40
CA CYS A 108 -2.35 1.54 0.06
C CYS A 108 -2.41 0.31 -0.86
N LEU A 109 -1.93 -0.84 -0.39
CA LEU A 109 -1.97 -2.11 -1.11
C LEU A 109 -3.41 -2.59 -1.35
N LEU A 110 -4.26 -2.55 -0.33
CA LEU A 110 -5.67 -2.93 -0.45
C LEU A 110 -6.41 -2.01 -1.43
N ASN A 111 -6.18 -0.71 -1.35
CA ASN A 111 -6.82 0.26 -2.24
C ASN A 111 -6.36 0.08 -3.69
N ILE A 112 -5.07 -0.13 -3.95
CA ILE A 112 -4.62 -0.36 -5.33
C ILE A 112 -5.20 -1.66 -5.89
N TYR A 113 -5.36 -2.72 -5.07
CA TYR A 113 -6.03 -3.94 -5.48
C TYR A 113 -7.46 -3.67 -5.93
N ASN A 114 -8.24 -2.95 -5.12
CA ASN A 114 -9.64 -2.61 -5.41
C ASN A 114 -9.77 -1.69 -6.63
N ILE A 115 -8.86 -0.72 -6.80
CA ILE A 115 -8.83 0.16 -7.97
C ILE A 115 -8.59 -0.64 -9.25
N VAL A 116 -7.58 -1.53 -9.23
CA VAL A 116 -7.25 -2.41 -10.36
C VAL A 116 -8.46 -3.27 -10.71
N ALA A 117 -9.06 -3.94 -9.73
CA ALA A 117 -10.25 -4.77 -9.94
C ALA A 117 -11.41 -3.96 -10.55
N ALA A 118 -11.73 -2.80 -9.99
CA ALA A 118 -12.81 -1.93 -10.47
C ALA A 118 -12.59 -1.48 -11.92
N ILE A 119 -11.36 -1.11 -12.28
CA ILE A 119 -11.02 -0.68 -13.64
C ILE A 119 -11.12 -1.85 -14.62
N LEU A 120 -10.58 -3.03 -14.28
CA LEU A 120 -10.63 -4.20 -15.16
C LEU A 120 -12.06 -4.70 -15.38
N ILE A 121 -12.91 -4.68 -14.37
CA ILE A 121 -14.33 -5.00 -14.48
C ILE A 121 -15.04 -3.97 -15.38
N LYS A 122 -14.75 -2.69 -15.19
CA LYS A 122 -15.35 -1.62 -15.98
C LYS A 122 -14.93 -1.66 -17.46
N LEU A 123 -13.71 -2.09 -17.73
CA LEU A 123 -13.19 -2.34 -19.07
C LEU A 123 -13.69 -3.67 -19.67
N LYS A 124 -14.46 -4.46 -18.90
CA LYS A 124 -14.96 -5.79 -19.31
C LYS A 124 -13.83 -6.77 -19.66
N ILE A 125 -12.65 -6.58 -19.08
CA ILE A 125 -11.50 -7.50 -19.21
C ILE A 125 -11.74 -8.74 -18.34
N VAL A 126 -12.38 -8.55 -17.18
CA VAL A 126 -12.83 -9.60 -16.28
C VAL A 126 -14.27 -9.33 -15.85
N GLU A 127 -15.04 -10.36 -15.52
CA GLU A 127 -16.38 -10.20 -14.95
C GLU A 127 -16.32 -9.98 -13.44
N THR A 128 -15.44 -10.70 -12.77
CA THR A 128 -15.22 -10.62 -11.31
C THR A 128 -13.76 -10.80 -10.97
N VAL A 129 -13.35 -10.29 -9.82
CA VAL A 129 -12.02 -10.53 -9.24
C VAL A 129 -12.22 -11.13 -7.85
N THR A 130 -11.39 -12.10 -7.48
CA THR A 130 -11.39 -12.70 -6.13
C THR A 130 -11.16 -11.60 -5.09
N PRO A 131 -11.79 -11.63 -3.91
CA PRO A 131 -11.49 -10.67 -2.85
C PRO A 131 -10.01 -10.69 -2.46
N PHE A 132 -9.49 -9.54 -2.05
CA PHE A 132 -8.12 -9.44 -1.53
C PHE A 132 -7.94 -10.38 -0.32
N ASN A 133 -6.87 -11.17 -0.33
CA ASN A 133 -6.54 -12.08 0.76
C ASN A 133 -5.25 -11.61 1.47
N ASN A 134 -5.41 -11.14 2.71
CA ASN A 134 -4.29 -10.69 3.53
C ASN A 134 -3.27 -11.80 3.87
N GLU A 135 -3.69 -13.05 3.88
CA GLU A 135 -2.79 -14.18 4.20
C GLU A 135 -1.73 -14.42 3.10
N LEU A 136 -2.00 -13.93 1.88
CA LEU A 136 -1.08 -14.02 0.75
C LEU A 136 -0.01 -12.94 0.75
N VAL A 137 -0.17 -11.90 1.58
CA VAL A 137 0.83 -10.84 1.73
C VAL A 137 2.04 -11.40 2.48
N PRO A 138 3.27 -11.27 1.94
CA PRO A 138 4.47 -11.78 2.59
C PRO A 138 4.65 -11.16 3.98
N LYS A 139 4.78 -12.02 4.98
CA LYS A 139 5.14 -11.59 6.35
C LYS A 139 6.62 -11.24 6.37
N ALA A 140 7.00 -10.29 7.23
CA ALA A 140 8.41 -10.01 7.44
C ALA A 140 9.16 -11.31 7.80
N PRO A 141 10.39 -11.53 7.30
CA PRO A 141 11.21 -12.62 7.78
C PRO A 141 11.23 -12.58 9.31
N GLN A 142 10.87 -13.69 9.95
CA GLN A 142 11.12 -13.81 11.39
C GLN A 142 12.64 -13.76 11.54
N GLU A 143 13.17 -12.72 12.17
CA GLU A 143 14.53 -12.75 12.65
C GLU A 143 14.63 -13.93 13.60
N THR A 144 15.16 -15.03 13.11
CA THR A 144 15.61 -16.13 13.94
C THR A 144 16.80 -15.59 14.70
N PHE A 145 16.55 -15.07 15.91
CA PHE A 145 17.63 -14.87 16.86
C PHE A 145 18.22 -16.26 17.09
N LEU A 146 19.35 -16.52 16.44
CA LEU A 146 20.23 -17.60 16.83
C LEU A 146 20.66 -17.27 18.26
N VAL A 147 20.00 -17.89 19.22
CA VAL A 147 20.46 -17.87 20.62
C VAL A 147 21.84 -18.50 20.56
N PRO A 148 22.93 -17.76 20.86
CA PRO A 148 24.25 -18.38 20.90
C PRO A 148 24.20 -19.46 21.97
N ALA A 149 24.63 -20.67 21.61
CA ALA A 149 24.76 -21.79 22.52
C ALA A 149 25.55 -21.31 23.76
N LYS A 150 25.00 -21.58 24.95
CA LYS A 150 25.62 -21.30 26.24
C LYS A 150 27.06 -21.77 26.24
N VAL A 151 27.99 -20.86 26.26
CA VAL A 151 29.31 -21.11 26.78
C VAL A 151 29.22 -20.83 28.29
N SER A 152 29.29 -21.91 29.04
CA SER A 152 29.45 -21.87 30.50
C SER A 152 30.83 -21.36 30.81
N GLU A 153 30.96 -20.17 31.36
CA GLU A 153 32.06 -19.84 32.26
C GLU A 153 31.63 -18.80 33.26
N THR A 154 31.75 -19.23 34.49
CA THR A 154 31.61 -18.50 35.75
C THR A 154 32.55 -17.33 35.80
N ASN A 155 32.08 -16.13 36.14
CA ASN A 155 32.66 -15.35 37.23
C ASN A 155 31.83 -14.10 37.54
N GLN A 156 31.66 -13.93 38.82
CA GLN A 156 31.02 -12.84 39.55
C GLN A 156 31.61 -11.48 39.20
N ILE A 157 30.79 -10.44 39.18
CA ILE A 157 31.00 -9.18 39.89
C ILE A 157 29.67 -8.40 39.93
N GLU A 158 29.47 -7.82 41.10
CA GLU A 158 28.29 -7.20 41.67
C GLU A 158 27.78 -5.93 40.99
N ASN A 159 26.47 -5.73 41.16
CA ASN A 159 25.75 -4.46 41.41
C ASN A 159 26.10 -3.20 40.61
N ILE A 160 25.09 -2.72 39.89
CA ILE A 160 24.47 -1.41 40.20
C ILE A 160 23.05 -1.43 39.62
N ALA A 161 22.08 -1.18 40.50
CA ALA A 161 20.71 -0.92 40.15
C ALA A 161 20.60 0.48 39.50
N ASP A 162 19.82 0.56 38.41
CA ASP A 162 18.74 1.57 38.40
C ASP A 162 17.79 1.32 37.24
N LYS A 163 16.58 1.43 37.64
CA LYS A 163 15.30 1.27 36.93
C LYS A 163 15.22 2.20 35.73
N GLU A 164 14.74 1.65 34.59
CA GLU A 164 13.53 2.22 33.96
C GLU A 164 12.93 1.19 32.99
N ALA A 165 11.80 0.67 33.40
CA ALA A 165 10.99 -0.24 32.60
C ALA A 165 10.24 0.56 31.54
N ILE A 166 10.67 0.49 30.29
CA ILE A 166 9.82 0.87 29.17
C ILE A 166 9.07 -0.41 28.72
N LYS A 167 7.85 -0.52 29.24
CA LYS A 167 6.87 -1.46 28.71
C LYS A 167 6.37 -0.94 27.37
N SER A 168 6.93 -1.40 26.27
CA SER A 168 6.24 -1.36 24.99
C SER A 168 5.50 -2.69 24.80
N LYS A 169 4.26 -2.73 25.27
CA LYS A 169 3.27 -3.70 24.84
C LYS A 169 2.61 -3.14 23.60
N ASP A 170 3.11 -3.48 22.42
CA ASP A 170 2.32 -3.37 21.22
C ASP A 170 1.39 -4.60 21.16
N PRO A 171 0.06 -4.42 21.25
CA PRO A 171 -0.85 -5.52 21.01
C PRO A 171 -0.80 -5.85 19.52
N VAL A 172 -0.45 -7.08 19.19
CA VAL A 172 -0.70 -7.66 17.87
C VAL A 172 -2.20 -7.63 17.64
N THR A 173 -2.69 -6.56 17.04
CA THR A 173 -4.08 -6.43 16.64
C THR A 173 -4.28 -7.25 15.39
N THR A 174 -4.94 -8.37 15.52
CA THR A 174 -5.49 -9.13 14.39
C THR A 174 -6.46 -8.22 13.66
N ILE A 175 -6.03 -7.65 12.53
CA ILE A 175 -6.86 -6.77 11.72
C ILE A 175 -7.91 -7.64 11.03
N LYS A 176 -9.14 -7.58 11.53
CA LYS A 176 -10.30 -8.09 10.81
C LYS A 176 -10.52 -7.22 9.58
N SER A 177 -10.90 -7.82 8.47
CA SER A 177 -11.10 -7.18 7.17
C SER A 177 -12.24 -6.13 7.12
N ASP A 178 -12.96 -5.92 8.22
CA ASP A 178 -13.98 -4.90 8.36
C ASP A 178 -13.43 -3.67 9.09
N ILE A 179 -12.84 -2.77 8.32
CA ILE A 179 -12.41 -1.48 8.83
C ILE A 179 -13.65 -0.59 8.89
N SER A 180 -13.92 -0.06 10.08
CA SER A 180 -15.05 0.83 10.26
C SER A 180 -14.90 2.11 9.44
N GLU A 181 -16.02 2.69 9.00
CA GLU A 181 -16.05 3.98 8.29
C GLU A 181 -15.31 5.08 9.09
N ALA A 182 -15.41 5.03 10.42
CA ALA A 182 -14.72 5.95 11.31
C ALA A 182 -13.18 5.80 11.26
N GLU A 183 -12.66 4.58 11.15
CA GLU A 183 -11.23 4.32 11.01
C GLU A 183 -10.71 4.76 9.65
N THR A 184 -11.47 4.52 8.60
CA THR A 184 -11.14 5.00 7.25
C THR A 184 -11.07 6.52 7.23
N ARG A 185 -12.06 7.23 7.80
CA ARG A 185 -12.07 8.70 7.89
C ARG A 185 -10.89 9.24 8.68
N ARG A 186 -10.57 8.63 9.83
CA ARG A 186 -9.42 9.02 10.66
C ARG A 186 -8.09 8.90 9.89
N LEU A 187 -7.90 7.81 9.17
CA LEU A 187 -6.71 7.60 8.35
C LEU A 187 -6.59 8.64 7.23
N TYR A 188 -7.70 9.01 6.58
CA TYR A 188 -7.72 10.05 5.56
C TYR A 188 -7.39 11.42 6.14
N ILE A 189 -7.94 11.78 7.30
CA ILE A 189 -7.69 13.06 7.96
C ILE A 189 -6.22 13.16 8.39
N ASP A 190 -5.68 12.13 9.05
CA ASP A 190 -4.27 12.08 9.46
C ASP A 190 -3.33 12.20 8.26
N LEU A 191 -3.68 11.56 7.14
CA LEU A 191 -2.91 11.65 5.92
C LEU A 191 -2.92 13.06 5.32
N MET A 192 -4.08 13.71 5.30
CA MET A 192 -4.23 15.08 4.81
C MET A 192 -3.45 16.08 5.67
N LEU A 193 -3.48 15.92 6.99
CA LEU A 193 -2.72 16.77 7.92
C LEU A 193 -1.21 16.60 7.73
N ARG A 194 -0.74 15.37 7.55
CA ARG A 194 0.68 15.10 7.27
C ARG A 194 1.15 15.71 5.94
N GLU A 195 0.32 15.66 4.88
CA GLU A 195 0.63 16.27 3.58
C GLU A 195 0.68 17.81 3.68
N ALA A 196 -0.18 18.38 4.51
CA ALA A 196 -0.21 19.83 4.79
C ALA A 196 0.90 20.30 5.75
N LYS A 197 1.71 19.37 6.28
CA LYS A 197 2.79 19.65 7.27
C LYS A 197 2.29 20.24 8.60
N TRP A 198 1.07 19.85 9.02
CA TRP A 198 0.53 20.15 10.37
C TRP A 198 0.85 19.03 11.36
#